data_024685e8818f51cd7466794e234b3505
#
_entry.id   024685e8818f51cd7466794e234b3505
#
_cell.length_a   1.000
_cell.length_b   1.000
_cell.length_c   1.000
_cell.angle_alpha   90.00
_cell.angle_beta   90.00
_cell.angle_gamma   90.00
#
_symmetry.space_group_name_H-M   'P 1'
#
loop_
_entity.id
_entity.type
_entity.pdbx_description
1 polymer ?
#
loop_
_entity_poly.entity_id
_entity_poly.type
_entity_poly.pdbx_seq_one_letter_code
_entity_poly.pdbx_strand_id
1 'polypeptide(L)'
;MSESTSDVTTNNNNTSSNTNNNRNENINRNETVQKIEQEIKSPPPSAIAPSIGSSYSQDLCTTGVSGAVQTQILGFSGGRSIRDENCERIKLSKTIYDMGMKVAAVSLMCQDSRVFEAMQMAGTPCPYNGLIGSDAQDSWDRNPQDKPEGVTEVEYRFRKSEE
;
A
#
# COMPACT_ATOMS: atom_id res chain seq x y z
N MET A 1 -16.41 18.06 3.09
CA MET A 1 -16.99 19.41 3.13
C MET A 1 -17.60 19.57 4.51
N SER A 2 -16.95 20.31 5.39
CA SER A 2 -17.49 20.60 6.73
C SER A 2 -18.14 21.99 6.63
N GLU A 3 -19.48 22.01 6.66
CA GLU A 3 -20.26 23.24 6.84
C GLU A 3 -20.20 23.62 8.33
N SER A 4 -19.58 24.74 8.62
CA SER A 4 -19.68 25.36 9.94
C SER A 4 -20.75 26.45 9.87
N THR A 5 -21.93 26.17 10.42
CA THR A 5 -22.99 27.14 10.59
C THR A 5 -22.75 27.87 11.90
N SER A 6 -22.45 29.16 11.84
CA SER A 6 -22.36 30.01 13.04
C SER A 6 -23.64 30.87 13.11
N ASP A 7 -24.54 30.52 14.05
CA ASP A 7 -25.67 31.38 14.40
C ASP A 7 -25.22 32.45 15.39
N VAL A 8 -25.21 33.70 14.95
CA VAL A 8 -24.94 34.87 15.80
C VAL A 8 -26.29 35.49 16.20
N THR A 9 -26.70 35.25 17.44
CA THR A 9 -27.90 35.89 17.99
C THR A 9 -27.48 37.17 18.73
N THR A 10 -27.76 38.31 18.15
CA THR A 10 -27.50 39.63 18.78
C THR A 10 -28.76 40.06 19.54
N ASN A 11 -28.72 40.01 20.87
CA ASN A 11 -29.77 40.61 21.70
C ASN A 11 -29.38 42.03 22.07
N ASN A 12 -30.02 43.03 21.42
CA ASN A 12 -29.89 44.44 21.77
C ASN A 12 -31.00 44.82 22.77
N ASN A 13 -30.65 44.85 24.07
CA ASN A 13 -31.51 45.46 25.07
C ASN A 13 -31.13 46.93 25.24
N ASN A 14 -31.86 47.80 24.54
CA ASN A 14 -31.76 49.24 24.68
C ASN A 14 -32.76 49.69 25.73
N THR A 15 -32.33 49.85 27.00
CA THR A 15 -33.18 50.44 28.08
C THR A 15 -32.79 51.91 28.19
N SER A 16 -33.61 52.77 27.59
CA SER A 16 -33.49 54.22 27.76
C SER A 16 -34.37 54.66 28.93
N SER A 17 -33.78 54.90 30.11
CA SER A 17 -34.46 55.55 31.25
C SER A 17 -34.13 57.03 31.27
N ASN A 18 -35.14 57.84 30.93
CA ASN A 18 -35.07 59.29 30.95
C ASN A 18 -35.57 59.77 32.33
N THR A 19 -34.64 60.01 33.28
CA THR A 19 -34.99 60.64 34.56
C THR A 19 -34.57 62.13 34.45
N ASN A 20 -35.60 62.96 34.38
CA ASN A 20 -35.51 64.38 34.25
C ASN A 20 -35.14 64.99 35.61
N ASN A 21 -33.86 64.96 36.00
CA ASN A 21 -33.25 65.73 37.05
C ASN A 21 -32.13 66.54 36.43
N ASN A 22 -32.24 67.86 36.56
CA ASN A 22 -31.42 68.94 35.97
C ASN A 22 -29.89 68.82 36.23
N ARG A 23 -29.32 67.64 35.92
CA ARG A 23 -27.90 67.34 35.78
C ARG A 23 -27.71 66.66 34.48
N ASN A 24 -27.14 67.37 33.54
CA ASN A 24 -26.81 66.90 32.21
C ASN A 24 -25.61 65.96 32.28
N GLU A 25 -25.82 64.71 32.78
CA GLU A 25 -24.88 63.60 32.65
C GLU A 25 -25.45 62.62 31.65
N ASN A 26 -25.02 62.80 30.43
CA ASN A 26 -25.33 61.87 29.35
C ASN A 26 -24.41 60.64 29.48
N ILE A 27 -24.74 59.74 30.38
CA ILE A 27 -24.02 58.46 30.52
C ILE A 27 -24.60 57.46 29.51
N ASN A 28 -23.98 57.45 28.33
CA ASN A 28 -24.28 56.45 27.32
C ASN A 28 -23.54 55.17 27.64
N ARG A 29 -24.10 54.31 28.50
CA ARG A 29 -23.57 52.97 28.75
C ARG A 29 -24.14 52.01 27.72
N ASN A 30 -23.42 51.82 26.65
CA ASN A 30 -23.63 50.70 25.74
C ASN A 30 -22.90 49.50 26.33
N GLU A 31 -23.55 48.74 27.18
CA GLU A 31 -23.08 47.41 27.54
C GLU A 31 -23.55 46.41 26.48
N THR A 32 -22.70 46.15 25.52
CA THR A 32 -22.91 45.07 24.56
C THR A 32 -22.31 43.80 25.14
N VAL A 33 -23.14 43.00 25.82
CA VAL A 33 -22.72 41.67 26.25
C VAL A 33 -22.91 40.71 25.09
N GLN A 34 -21.83 40.43 24.39
CA GLN A 34 -21.80 39.42 23.36
C GLN A 34 -21.53 38.07 24.03
N LYS A 35 -22.57 37.28 24.25
CA LYS A 35 -22.44 35.89 24.70
C LYS A 35 -22.24 35.00 23.47
N ILE A 36 -20.99 34.71 23.17
CA ILE A 36 -20.64 33.75 22.11
C ILE A 36 -20.70 32.36 22.73
N GLU A 37 -21.81 31.67 22.56
CA GLU A 37 -21.90 30.23 22.84
C GLU A 37 -21.36 29.49 21.60
N GLN A 38 -20.09 29.18 21.62
CA GLN A 38 -19.45 28.37 20.60
C GLN A 38 -19.58 26.90 20.99
N GLU A 39 -20.60 26.22 20.49
CA GLU A 39 -20.69 24.77 20.60
C GLU A 39 -19.66 24.14 19.63
N ILE A 40 -18.47 23.91 20.13
CA ILE A 40 -17.45 23.21 19.38
C ILE A 40 -17.84 21.71 19.36
N LYS A 41 -18.60 21.34 18.36
CA LYS A 41 -18.83 19.93 18.05
C LYS A 41 -17.54 19.41 17.42
N SER A 42 -16.61 18.95 18.26
CA SER A 42 -15.39 18.35 17.75
C SER A 42 -15.75 17.16 16.84
N PRO A 43 -15.28 17.15 15.60
CA PRO A 43 -15.49 16.00 14.76
C PRO A 43 -14.93 14.76 15.44
N PRO A 44 -15.53 13.59 15.28
CA PRO A 44 -15.02 12.37 15.86
C PRO A 44 -13.55 12.20 15.42
N PRO A 45 -12.69 11.68 16.30
CA PRO A 45 -11.26 11.53 15.96
C PRO A 45 -11.14 10.69 14.69
N SER A 46 -10.59 11.29 13.64
CA SER A 46 -10.36 10.60 12.38
C SER A 46 -9.16 9.67 12.54
N ALA A 47 -9.38 8.36 12.50
CA ALA A 47 -8.31 7.41 12.37
C ALA A 47 -7.76 7.51 10.93
N ILE A 48 -6.68 8.25 10.78
CA ILE A 48 -5.94 8.28 9.53
C ILE A 48 -5.10 7.01 9.49
N ALA A 49 -5.35 6.13 8.52
CA ALA A 49 -4.43 5.02 8.26
C ALA A 49 -3.04 5.62 8.01
N PRO A 50 -2.00 5.20 8.77
CA PRO A 50 -0.67 5.63 8.43
C PRO A 50 -0.46 5.22 6.98
N SER A 51 -0.27 6.19 6.10
CA SER A 51 0.34 5.90 4.82
C SER A 51 1.73 5.38 5.19
N ILE A 52 1.86 4.07 5.31
CA ILE A 52 3.18 3.49 5.23
C ILE A 52 3.58 3.84 3.81
N GLY A 53 4.22 5.00 3.71
CA GLY A 53 4.93 5.30 2.50
C GLY A 53 5.81 4.10 2.30
N SER A 54 5.32 3.14 1.49
CA SER A 54 6.22 2.22 0.88
C SER A 54 7.29 3.15 0.39
N SER A 55 8.42 3.14 1.03
CA SER A 55 9.58 3.81 0.49
C SER A 55 9.61 3.28 -0.94
N TYR A 56 9.20 4.13 -1.87
CA TYR A 56 9.29 3.87 -3.30
C TYR A 56 10.76 3.84 -3.72
N SER A 57 11.57 3.24 -2.89
CA SER A 57 12.86 2.78 -3.24
C SER A 57 12.62 1.53 -4.06
N GLN A 58 12.81 1.62 -5.36
CA GLN A 58 12.81 0.46 -6.27
C GLN A 58 13.74 -0.65 -5.76
N ASP A 59 14.53 -0.37 -4.75
CA ASP A 59 15.51 -1.29 -4.17
C ASP A 59 14.98 -2.16 -3.02
N LEU A 60 13.88 -1.81 -2.38
CA LEU A 60 13.45 -2.51 -1.16
C LEU A 60 12.53 -3.71 -1.38
N CYS A 61 11.94 -3.88 -2.58
CA CYS A 61 11.00 -4.98 -2.88
C CYS A 61 9.95 -5.22 -1.79
N THR A 62 9.46 -4.14 -1.19
CA THR A 62 8.45 -4.20 -0.13
C THR A 62 7.21 -3.40 -0.51
N THR A 63 6.04 -3.97 -0.27
CA THR A 63 4.74 -3.30 -0.40
C THR A 63 4.16 -3.04 0.99
N GLY A 64 3.65 -1.82 1.20
CA GLY A 64 2.97 -1.46 2.43
C GLY A 64 1.47 -1.73 2.33
N VAL A 65 0.91 -2.42 3.32
CA VAL A 65 -0.53 -2.56 3.49
C VAL A 65 -0.91 -1.86 4.77
N SER A 66 -1.85 -0.92 4.68
CA SER A 66 -2.36 -0.20 5.84
C SER A 66 -3.89 -0.28 5.90
N GLY A 67 -4.41 -0.34 7.10
CA GLY A 67 -5.84 -0.32 7.37
C GLY A 67 -6.16 0.58 8.55
N ALA A 68 -7.31 1.23 8.50
CA ALA A 68 -7.84 2.00 9.62
C ALA A 68 -9.30 1.63 9.86
N VAL A 69 -9.67 1.48 11.13
CA VAL A 69 -11.04 1.31 11.57
C VAL A 69 -11.37 2.44 12.52
N GLN A 70 -12.47 3.11 12.24
CA GLN A 70 -12.94 4.23 13.05
C GLN A 70 -14.31 3.90 13.64
N THR A 71 -14.43 4.06 14.95
CA THR A 71 -15.68 4.02 15.68
C THR A 71 -15.98 5.42 16.23
N GLN A 72 -17.19 5.60 16.75
CA GLN A 72 -17.63 6.89 17.29
C GLN A 72 -16.77 7.40 18.48
N ILE A 73 -16.03 6.52 19.14
CA ILE A 73 -15.28 6.83 20.37
C ILE A 73 -13.78 6.57 20.17
N LEU A 74 -13.39 5.61 19.33
CA LEU A 74 -12.02 5.15 19.18
C LEU A 74 -11.69 4.91 17.70
N GLY A 75 -10.49 5.35 17.30
CA GLY A 75 -9.92 5.06 16.00
C GLY A 75 -8.66 4.21 16.17
N PHE A 76 -8.58 3.09 15.42
CA PHE A 76 -7.39 2.25 15.33
C PHE A 76 -6.87 2.28 13.90
N SER A 77 -5.57 2.46 13.76
CA SER A 77 -4.89 2.36 12.49
C SER A 77 -3.67 1.48 12.64
N GLY A 78 -3.43 0.62 11.66
CA GLY A 78 -2.27 -0.24 11.63
C GLY A 78 -1.75 -0.41 10.21
N GLY A 79 -0.47 -0.71 10.09
CA GLY A 79 0.15 -0.98 8.80
C GLY A 79 1.23 -2.05 8.93
N ARG A 80 1.41 -2.80 7.85
CA ARG A 80 2.42 -3.85 7.74
C ARG A 80 3.11 -3.73 6.39
N SER A 81 4.42 -3.92 6.36
CA SER A 81 5.16 -4.11 5.12
C SER A 81 5.22 -5.60 4.77
N ILE A 82 4.96 -5.91 3.51
CA ILE A 82 5.05 -7.25 2.96
C ILE A 82 6.21 -7.26 1.97
N ARG A 83 7.06 -8.27 2.07
CA ARG A 83 8.17 -8.48 1.14
C ARG A 83 7.63 -9.11 -0.15
N ASP A 84 8.09 -8.59 -1.28
CA ASP A 84 7.78 -9.16 -2.60
C ASP A 84 8.95 -10.04 -3.05
N GLU A 85 8.75 -11.35 -2.93
CA GLU A 85 9.76 -12.36 -3.29
C GLU A 85 10.09 -12.34 -4.80
N ASN A 86 9.12 -12.03 -5.64
CA ASN A 86 9.36 -11.93 -7.08
C ASN A 86 10.27 -10.76 -7.44
N CYS A 87 10.04 -9.61 -6.79
CA CYS A 87 10.91 -8.46 -6.96
C CYS A 87 12.34 -8.78 -6.50
N GLU A 88 12.52 -9.44 -5.36
CA GLU A 88 13.85 -9.85 -4.88
C GLU A 88 14.53 -10.82 -5.85
N ARG A 89 13.80 -11.83 -6.34
CA ARG A 89 14.33 -12.82 -7.29
C ARG A 89 14.83 -12.16 -8.57
N ILE A 90 14.04 -11.23 -9.13
CA ILE A 90 14.44 -10.50 -10.34
C ILE A 90 15.71 -9.69 -10.10
N LYS A 91 15.83 -9.00 -8.98
CA LYS A 91 17.02 -8.22 -8.64
C LYS A 91 18.25 -9.07 -8.42
N LEU A 92 18.10 -10.16 -7.66
CA LEU A 92 19.19 -11.11 -7.45
C LEU A 92 19.65 -11.73 -8.77
N SER A 93 18.71 -12.14 -9.63
CA SER A 93 19.01 -12.68 -10.94
C SER A 93 19.80 -11.67 -11.80
N LYS A 94 19.36 -10.40 -11.80
CA LYS A 94 20.07 -9.34 -12.51
C LYS A 94 21.50 -9.16 -11.96
N THR A 95 21.65 -9.12 -10.64
CA THR A 95 22.97 -8.96 -10.02
C THR A 95 23.91 -10.11 -10.39
N ILE A 96 23.44 -11.35 -10.36
CA ILE A 96 24.19 -12.55 -10.74
C ILE A 96 24.56 -12.49 -12.23
N TYR A 97 23.64 -12.04 -13.07
CA TYR A 97 23.87 -11.85 -14.49
C TYR A 97 24.97 -10.82 -14.76
N ASP A 98 24.92 -9.69 -14.07
CA ASP A 98 25.89 -8.59 -14.19
C ASP A 98 27.29 -9.02 -13.70
N MET A 99 27.38 -9.97 -12.77
CA MET A 99 28.64 -10.63 -12.36
C MET A 99 29.17 -11.63 -13.41
N GLY A 100 28.46 -11.84 -14.53
CA GLY A 100 28.84 -12.76 -15.60
C GLY A 100 28.34 -14.20 -15.44
N MET A 101 27.68 -14.53 -14.35
CA MET A 101 27.16 -15.89 -14.07
C MET A 101 25.78 -16.12 -14.70
N LYS A 102 25.72 -16.12 -16.03
CA LYS A 102 24.46 -16.13 -16.79
C LYS A 102 23.60 -17.36 -16.49
N VAL A 103 24.21 -18.53 -16.42
CA VAL A 103 23.47 -19.79 -16.15
C VAL A 103 22.86 -19.79 -14.76
N ALA A 104 23.61 -19.30 -13.76
CA ALA A 104 23.10 -19.18 -12.38
C ALA A 104 21.94 -18.19 -12.28
N ALA A 105 21.99 -17.08 -13.04
CA ALA A 105 20.90 -16.12 -13.11
C ALA A 105 19.61 -16.74 -13.67
N VAL A 106 19.72 -17.54 -14.75
CA VAL A 106 18.60 -18.30 -15.32
C VAL A 106 18.08 -19.33 -14.33
N SER A 107 18.96 -20.08 -13.66
CA SER A 107 18.56 -21.09 -12.69
C SER A 107 17.76 -20.46 -11.52
N LEU A 108 18.14 -19.26 -11.08
CA LEU A 108 17.40 -18.53 -10.06
C LEU A 108 15.99 -18.12 -10.54
N MET A 109 15.87 -17.67 -11.79
CA MET A 109 14.57 -17.33 -12.38
C MET A 109 13.70 -18.57 -12.57
N CYS A 110 14.29 -19.72 -12.86
CA CYS A 110 13.59 -20.99 -13.04
C CYS A 110 12.96 -21.57 -11.77
N GLN A 111 13.19 -20.96 -10.61
CA GLN A 111 12.46 -21.28 -9.38
C GLN A 111 11.00 -20.80 -9.41
N ASP A 112 10.65 -19.91 -10.32
CA ASP A 112 9.27 -19.49 -10.58
C ASP A 112 8.65 -20.44 -11.60
N SER A 113 7.50 -21.07 -11.28
CA SER A 113 6.82 -22.02 -12.16
C SER A 113 6.49 -21.45 -13.54
N ARG A 114 6.12 -20.16 -13.59
CA ARG A 114 5.79 -19.49 -14.85
C ARG A 114 7.01 -19.35 -15.76
N VAL A 115 8.18 -19.08 -15.19
CA VAL A 115 9.44 -18.99 -15.93
C VAL A 115 9.86 -20.38 -16.37
N PHE A 116 9.75 -21.35 -15.48
CA PHE A 116 10.07 -22.75 -15.78
C PHE A 116 9.26 -23.29 -16.97
N GLU A 117 7.94 -23.11 -16.94
CA GLU A 117 7.04 -23.50 -18.04
C GLU A 117 7.37 -22.77 -19.35
N ALA A 118 7.58 -21.44 -19.27
CA ALA A 118 7.94 -20.63 -20.44
C ALA A 118 9.24 -21.11 -21.09
N MET A 119 10.25 -21.45 -20.28
CA MET A 119 11.53 -21.96 -20.75
C MET A 119 11.38 -23.33 -21.43
N GLN A 120 10.54 -24.21 -20.86
CA GLN A 120 10.22 -25.49 -21.50
C GLN A 120 9.49 -25.31 -22.84
N MET A 121 8.47 -24.43 -22.88
CA MET A 121 7.75 -24.13 -24.12
C MET A 121 8.65 -23.54 -25.21
N ALA A 122 9.65 -22.79 -24.81
CA ALA A 122 10.65 -22.22 -25.73
C ALA A 122 11.69 -23.22 -26.23
N GLY A 123 11.66 -24.48 -25.74
CA GLY A 123 12.67 -25.48 -26.09
C GLY A 123 14.05 -25.23 -25.47
N THR A 124 14.11 -24.37 -24.46
CA THR A 124 15.32 -24.05 -23.71
C THR A 124 15.10 -24.40 -22.25
N PRO A 125 15.18 -25.67 -21.86
CA PRO A 125 14.86 -26.12 -20.52
C PRO A 125 15.77 -25.47 -19.47
N CYS A 126 15.22 -25.31 -18.27
CA CYS A 126 15.96 -24.76 -17.13
C CYS A 126 17.17 -25.62 -16.77
N PRO A 127 18.30 -25.01 -16.40
CA PRO A 127 19.47 -25.74 -15.94
C PRO A 127 19.15 -26.63 -14.74
N TYR A 128 19.74 -27.82 -14.69
CA TYR A 128 19.57 -28.78 -13.59
C TYR A 128 20.93 -29.38 -13.18
N ASN A 129 21.36 -29.17 -11.95
CA ASN A 129 22.59 -29.72 -11.39
C ASN A 129 23.83 -29.58 -12.31
N GLY A 130 23.97 -28.43 -12.96
CA GLY A 130 25.08 -28.14 -13.89
C GLY A 130 24.86 -28.63 -15.32
N LEU A 131 23.75 -29.30 -15.58
CA LEU A 131 23.34 -29.70 -16.92
C LEU A 131 22.53 -28.60 -17.59
N ILE A 132 22.64 -28.49 -18.91
CA ILE A 132 21.92 -27.52 -19.75
C ILE A 132 21.37 -28.23 -21.00
N GLY A 133 20.35 -27.65 -21.64
CA GLY A 133 19.75 -28.19 -22.85
C GLY A 133 19.05 -29.54 -22.63
N SER A 134 19.20 -30.48 -23.59
CA SER A 134 18.53 -31.80 -23.57
C SER A 134 18.84 -32.60 -22.31
N ASP A 135 20.09 -32.56 -21.84
CA ASP A 135 20.50 -33.34 -20.65
C ASP A 135 19.80 -32.82 -19.38
N ALA A 136 19.58 -31.49 -19.28
CA ALA A 136 18.80 -30.90 -18.21
C ALA A 136 17.33 -31.34 -18.32
N GLN A 137 16.74 -31.36 -19.52
CA GLN A 137 15.37 -31.79 -19.75
C GLN A 137 15.18 -33.25 -19.29
N ASP A 138 16.04 -34.14 -19.71
CA ASP A 138 16.00 -35.57 -19.33
C ASP A 138 16.11 -35.76 -17.81
N SER A 139 16.87 -34.87 -17.16
CA SER A 139 17.03 -34.89 -15.71
C SER A 139 15.80 -34.36 -14.98
N TRP A 140 15.15 -33.33 -15.49
CA TRP A 140 13.86 -32.84 -14.97
C TRP A 140 12.75 -33.87 -15.13
N ASP A 141 12.73 -34.62 -16.21
CA ASP A 141 11.73 -35.66 -16.47
C ASP A 141 11.93 -36.87 -15.56
N ARG A 142 13.18 -37.18 -15.21
CA ARG A 142 13.50 -38.24 -14.23
C ARG A 142 13.24 -37.84 -12.77
N ASN A 143 13.23 -36.54 -12.46
CA ASN A 143 13.08 -36.04 -11.09
C ASN A 143 11.94 -35.01 -11.02
N PRO A 144 10.68 -35.41 -11.24
CA PRO A 144 9.54 -34.49 -11.27
C PRO A 144 9.29 -33.81 -9.91
N GLN A 145 9.74 -34.40 -8.81
CA GLN A 145 9.63 -33.86 -7.45
C GLN A 145 10.47 -32.59 -7.21
N ASP A 146 11.49 -32.36 -8.05
CA ASP A 146 12.38 -31.20 -7.94
C ASP A 146 11.88 -30.01 -8.74
N LYS A 147 10.79 -30.18 -9.52
CA LYS A 147 10.15 -29.08 -10.26
C LYS A 147 9.58 -28.02 -9.30
N PRO A 148 9.58 -26.75 -9.65
CA PRO A 148 8.98 -25.70 -8.82
C PRO A 148 7.50 -25.99 -8.53
N GLU A 149 7.05 -25.59 -7.34
CA GLU A 149 5.63 -25.71 -6.96
C GLU A 149 4.73 -24.96 -7.94
N GLY A 150 3.63 -25.59 -8.34
CA GLY A 150 2.65 -24.99 -9.26
C GLY A 150 2.93 -25.23 -10.75
N VAL A 151 4.00 -25.98 -11.10
CA VAL A 151 4.18 -26.44 -12.47
C VAL A 151 3.08 -27.46 -12.78
N THR A 152 2.17 -27.09 -13.69
CA THR A 152 1.20 -28.06 -14.21
C THR A 152 1.94 -29.09 -15.05
N GLU A 153 1.67 -30.39 -14.83
CA GLU A 153 2.14 -31.46 -15.70
C GLU A 153 1.42 -31.33 -17.06
N VAL A 154 1.86 -30.38 -17.85
CA VAL A 154 1.49 -30.36 -19.26
C VAL A 154 2.36 -31.43 -19.89
N GLU A 155 1.73 -32.52 -20.28
CA GLU A 155 2.35 -33.59 -21.04
C GLU A 155 2.80 -32.99 -22.40
N TYR A 156 4.00 -32.40 -22.41
CA TYR A 156 4.62 -31.98 -23.65
C TYR A 156 5.02 -33.21 -24.42
N ARG A 157 4.12 -33.74 -25.23
CA ARG A 157 4.46 -34.68 -26.31
C ARG A 157 5.33 -33.95 -27.31
N PHE A 158 6.63 -33.89 -27.02
CA PHE A 158 7.57 -33.65 -28.09
C PHE A 158 7.39 -34.79 -29.08
N ARG A 159 6.77 -34.47 -30.22
CA ARG A 159 6.74 -35.39 -31.35
C ARG A 159 8.19 -35.67 -31.72
N LYS A 160 8.74 -36.78 -31.24
CA LYS A 160 9.95 -37.36 -31.81
C LYS A 160 9.67 -37.46 -33.30
N SER A 161 10.30 -36.62 -34.09
CA SER A 161 10.39 -36.83 -35.54
C SER A 161 11.17 -38.12 -35.72
N GLU A 162 10.43 -39.18 -36.00
CA GLU A 162 11.02 -40.41 -36.51
C GLU A 162 11.64 -40.06 -37.85
N GLU A 163 12.99 -40.06 -37.90
CA GLU A 163 13.73 -40.34 -39.10
C GLU A 163 13.98 -41.83 -39.19
#